data_a6b22ca32f49017dfd30b09b07c78ab6
#
_entry.id   a6b22ca32f49017dfd30b09b07c78ab6
#
_cell.length_a   1.000
_cell.length_b   1.000
_cell.length_c   1.000
_cell.angle_alpha   90.00
_cell.angle_beta   90.00
_cell.angle_gamma   90.00
#
_symmetry.space_group_name_H-M   'P 1'
#
loop_
_entity.id
_entity.type
_entity.pdbx_description
1 polymer ?
#
loop_
_entity_poly.entity_id
_entity_poly.type
_entity_poly.pdbx_seq_one_letter_code
_entity_poly.pdbx_strand_id
1 'polypeptide(L)'
;MKRVLLPTKSFLHLSRQLTRKNRTVAEDLRLALELLVEDAFDPRLKTHKLKGKLAGSWACSAGYDLRIIFQFVQHRGSEALLLEAVGSHDEVY
;
A
#
# COMPACT_ATOMS: atom_id res chain seq x y z
N MET A 1 8.48 -10.08 -11.56
CA MET A 1 7.14 -10.39 -12.07
C MET A 1 6.15 -9.34 -11.55
N LYS A 2 5.40 -8.74 -12.45
CA LYS A 2 4.45 -7.70 -12.07
C LYS A 2 3.20 -8.27 -11.44
N ARG A 3 2.72 -7.64 -10.37
CA ARG A 3 1.47 -8.00 -9.73
C ARG A 3 0.40 -6.95 -10.01
N VAL A 4 -0.86 -7.40 -10.05
CA VAL A 4 -2.00 -6.49 -10.20
C VAL A 4 -2.32 -5.87 -8.85
N LEU A 5 -2.64 -4.58 -8.85
CA LEU A 5 -3.10 -3.88 -7.65
C LEU A 5 -4.62 -3.82 -7.68
N LEU A 6 -5.25 -4.21 -6.57
CA LEU A 6 -6.71 -4.23 -6.44
C LEU A 6 -7.09 -3.28 -5.30
N PRO A 7 -7.33 -1.99 -5.60
CA PRO A 7 -7.68 -1.03 -4.55
C PRO A 7 -9.10 -1.24 -4.06
N THR A 8 -9.29 -1.24 -2.75
CA THR A 8 -10.61 -1.25 -2.14
C THR A 8 -11.20 0.16 -2.20
N LYS A 9 -12.51 0.27 -1.97
CA LYS A 9 -13.15 1.59 -1.89
C LYS A 9 -12.54 2.43 -0.78
N SER A 10 -12.24 1.79 0.36
CA SER A 10 -11.60 2.45 1.49
C SER A 10 -10.25 3.03 1.10
N PHE A 11 -9.42 2.24 0.42
CA PHE A 11 -8.11 2.71 -0.05
C PHE A 11 -8.25 3.90 -0.99
N LEU A 12 -9.17 3.82 -1.95
CA LEU A 12 -9.38 4.91 -2.90
C LEU A 12 -9.82 6.19 -2.20
N HIS A 13 -10.74 6.07 -1.24
CA HIS A 13 -11.21 7.23 -0.48
C HIS A 13 -10.06 7.88 0.31
N LEU A 14 -9.30 7.07 1.03
CA LEU A 14 -8.18 7.56 1.84
C LEU A 14 -7.10 8.20 0.97
N SER A 15 -6.78 7.58 -0.17
CA SER A 15 -5.75 8.11 -1.06
C SER A 15 -6.16 9.46 -1.64
N ARG A 16 -7.44 9.63 -1.99
CA ARG A 16 -7.93 10.91 -2.51
C ARG A 16 -7.83 12.00 -1.45
N GLN A 17 -8.20 11.70 -0.21
CA GLN A 17 -8.10 12.67 0.88
C GLN A 17 -6.65 13.10 1.11
N LEU A 18 -5.73 12.15 1.12
CA LEU A 18 -4.32 12.44 1.38
C LEU A 18 -3.65 13.23 0.27
N THR A 19 -4.00 12.94 -0.98
CA THR A 19 -3.31 13.53 -2.13
C THR A 19 -3.93 14.83 -2.62
N ARG A 20 -5.15 15.14 -2.20
CA ARG A 20 -5.90 16.28 -2.73
C ARG A 20 -5.15 17.60 -2.62
N LYS A 21 -4.50 17.85 -1.50
CA LYS A 21 -3.84 19.13 -1.23
C LYS A 21 -2.34 19.00 -1.00
N ASN A 22 -1.76 17.83 -1.29
CA ASN A 22 -0.36 17.61 -0.98
C ASN A 22 0.32 16.87 -2.13
N ARG A 23 1.05 17.63 -2.93
CA ARG A 23 1.74 17.08 -4.10
C ARG A 23 2.84 16.08 -3.70
N THR A 24 3.55 16.36 -2.62
CA THR A 24 4.62 15.46 -2.16
C THR A 24 4.05 14.11 -1.76
N VAL A 25 2.93 14.10 -1.04
CA VAL A 25 2.26 12.86 -0.66
C VAL A 25 1.77 12.10 -1.90
N ALA A 26 1.19 12.82 -2.86
CA ALA A 26 0.73 12.21 -4.11
C ALA A 26 1.89 11.53 -4.85
N GLU A 27 3.04 12.19 -4.92
CA GLU A 27 4.22 11.65 -5.59
C GLU A 27 4.79 10.44 -4.84
N ASP A 28 4.87 10.53 -3.51
CA ASP A 28 5.36 9.43 -2.69
C ASP A 28 4.47 8.19 -2.85
N LEU A 29 3.15 8.40 -2.85
CA LEU A 29 2.21 7.30 -3.02
C LEU A 29 2.34 6.67 -4.41
N ARG A 30 2.44 7.49 -5.46
CA ARG A 30 2.61 7.01 -6.82
C ARG A 30 3.85 6.13 -6.97
N LEU A 31 4.99 6.62 -6.45
CA LEU A 31 6.24 5.87 -6.52
C LEU A 31 6.16 4.53 -5.78
N ALA A 32 5.54 4.52 -4.60
CA ALA A 32 5.39 3.30 -3.83
C ALA A 32 4.52 2.28 -4.57
N LEU A 33 3.43 2.74 -5.18
CA LEU A 33 2.54 1.86 -5.94
C LEU A 33 3.26 1.27 -7.16
N GLU A 34 4.08 2.06 -7.84
CA GLU A 34 4.88 1.56 -8.95
C GLU A 34 5.87 0.48 -8.49
N LEU A 35 6.52 0.70 -7.35
CA LEU A 35 7.43 -0.29 -6.78
C LEU A 35 6.70 -1.56 -6.39
N LEU A 36 5.51 -1.44 -5.78
CA LEU A 36 4.71 -2.61 -5.41
C LEU A 36 4.37 -3.48 -6.61
N VAL A 37 4.05 -2.86 -7.73
CA VAL A 37 3.74 -3.61 -8.97
C VAL A 37 4.95 -4.41 -9.44
N GLU A 38 6.12 -3.78 -9.41
CA GLU A 38 7.35 -4.42 -9.91
C GLU A 38 7.92 -5.44 -8.94
N ASP A 39 7.98 -5.11 -7.65
CA ASP A 39 8.55 -5.98 -6.62
C ASP A 39 8.05 -5.54 -5.25
N ALA A 40 7.09 -6.27 -4.71
CA ALA A 40 6.50 -5.96 -3.41
C ALA A 40 7.52 -6.00 -2.27
N PHE A 41 8.65 -6.66 -2.47
CA PHE A 41 9.70 -6.77 -1.46
C PHE A 41 10.93 -5.91 -1.78
N ASP A 42 10.78 -4.92 -2.66
CA ASP A 42 11.85 -3.96 -2.91
C ASP A 42 12.27 -3.33 -1.57
N PRO A 43 13.58 -3.30 -1.25
CA PRO A 43 14.05 -2.79 0.04
C PRO A 43 13.57 -1.38 0.37
N ARG A 44 13.32 -0.55 -0.64
CA ARG A 44 12.84 0.83 -0.42
C ARG A 44 11.44 0.86 0.20
N LEU A 45 10.64 -0.18 0.00
CA LEU A 45 9.29 -0.27 0.54
C LEU A 45 9.25 -0.70 2.00
N LYS A 46 10.30 -1.37 2.48
CA LYS A 46 10.36 -1.89 3.86
C LYS A 46 9.14 -2.75 4.20
N THR A 47 8.73 -3.57 3.25
CA THR A 47 7.55 -4.43 3.38
C THR A 47 7.70 -5.42 4.53
N HIS A 48 6.69 -5.51 5.39
CA HIS A 48 6.72 -6.41 6.54
C HIS A 48 5.32 -6.86 6.92
N LYS A 49 5.25 -8.03 7.57
CA LYS A 49 3.99 -8.59 8.07
C LYS A 49 3.51 -7.81 9.29
N LEU A 50 2.19 -7.69 9.39
CA LEU A 50 1.56 -7.10 10.56
C LEU A 50 1.10 -8.19 11.53
N LYS A 51 0.94 -7.82 12.80
CA LYS A 51 0.55 -8.72 13.88
C LYS A 51 -0.70 -8.22 14.57
N GLY A 52 -1.25 -9.04 15.48
CA GLY A 52 -2.40 -8.65 16.28
C GLY A 52 -3.65 -8.53 15.43
N LYS A 53 -4.36 -7.42 15.57
CA LYS A 53 -5.62 -7.20 14.86
C LYS A 53 -5.45 -7.14 13.35
N LEU A 54 -4.25 -6.81 12.89
CA LEU A 54 -3.95 -6.70 11.46
C LEU A 54 -3.22 -7.93 10.93
N ALA A 55 -3.20 -9.02 11.68
CA ALA A 55 -2.58 -10.27 11.24
C ALA A 55 -3.17 -10.71 9.91
N GLY A 56 -2.33 -11.14 8.98
CA GLY A 56 -2.74 -11.48 7.62
C GLY A 56 -2.54 -10.35 6.64
N SER A 57 -2.34 -9.13 7.13
CA SER A 57 -2.03 -7.99 6.28
C SER A 57 -0.55 -7.65 6.35
N TRP A 58 -0.09 -6.88 5.38
CA TRP A 58 1.28 -6.43 5.26
C TRP A 58 1.27 -4.90 5.18
N ALA A 59 2.39 -4.30 5.50
CA ALA A 59 2.57 -2.85 5.37
C ALA A 59 3.83 -2.54 4.58
N CYS A 60 3.80 -1.43 3.84
CA CYS A 60 5.00 -0.90 3.23
C CYS A 60 5.03 0.61 3.40
N SER A 61 6.21 1.19 3.21
CA SER A 61 6.43 2.63 3.33
C SER A 61 6.24 3.32 2.01
N ALA A 62 5.62 4.51 2.05
CA ALA A 62 5.51 5.39 0.90
C ALA A 62 6.04 6.76 1.36
N GLY A 63 7.28 7.07 0.98
CA GLY A 63 7.93 8.27 1.49
C GLY A 63 8.27 8.13 2.97
N TYR A 64 8.31 9.27 3.66
CA TYR A 64 8.78 9.31 5.04
C TYR A 64 7.75 8.74 6.05
N ASP A 65 6.50 9.16 5.94
CA ASP A 65 5.51 8.87 6.97
C ASP A 65 4.35 8.02 6.52
N LEU A 66 4.10 7.92 5.22
CA LEU A 66 2.96 7.16 4.72
C LEU A 66 3.20 5.66 4.80
N ARG A 67 2.12 4.94 5.09
CA ARG A 67 2.12 3.47 5.09
C ARG A 67 0.95 2.99 4.26
N ILE A 68 1.19 1.94 3.47
CA ILE A 68 0.15 1.27 2.69
C ILE A 68 -0.07 -0.10 3.33
N ILE A 69 -1.32 -0.41 3.63
CA ILE A 69 -1.70 -1.71 4.19
C ILE A 69 -2.31 -2.54 3.05
N PHE A 70 -1.83 -3.75 2.87
CA PHE A 70 -2.28 -4.60 1.77
C PHE A 70 -2.21 -6.08 2.13
N GLN A 71 -2.84 -6.92 1.31
CA GLN A 71 -2.77 -8.37 1.43
C GLN A 71 -2.35 -8.98 0.09
N PHE A 72 -1.63 -10.09 0.16
CA PHE A 72 -1.40 -10.91 -1.02
C PHE A 72 -2.63 -11.80 -1.22
N VAL A 73 -3.25 -11.71 -2.38
CA VAL A 73 -4.46 -12.47 -2.70
C VAL A 73 -4.33 -13.12 -4.07
N GLN A 74 -5.17 -14.13 -4.33
CA GLN A 74 -5.24 -14.72 -5.64
C GLN A 74 -6.30 -14.00 -6.47
N HIS A 75 -5.96 -13.71 -7.71
CA HIS A 75 -6.87 -13.04 -8.63
C HIS A 75 -6.63 -13.59 -10.04
N ARG A 76 -7.64 -14.25 -10.58
CA ARG A 76 -7.59 -14.84 -11.93
C ARG A 76 -6.35 -15.72 -12.12
N GLY A 77 -6.06 -16.55 -11.11
CA GLY A 77 -4.96 -17.52 -11.17
C GLY A 77 -3.58 -16.96 -10.89
N SER A 78 -3.47 -15.68 -10.55
CA SER A 78 -2.19 -15.04 -10.25
C SER A 78 -2.25 -14.31 -8.92
N GLU A 79 -1.08 -14.10 -8.32
CA GLU A 79 -0.98 -13.33 -7.09
C GLU A 79 -1.21 -11.86 -7.39
N ALA A 80 -2.03 -11.21 -6.56
CA ALA A 80 -2.32 -9.78 -6.64
C ALA A 80 -2.21 -9.16 -5.27
N LEU A 81 -2.22 -7.84 -5.20
CA LEU A 81 -2.15 -7.09 -3.96
C LEU A 81 -3.47 -6.36 -3.74
N LEU A 82 -4.19 -6.73 -2.68
CA LEU A 82 -5.41 -6.06 -2.28
C LEU A 82 -5.03 -4.87 -1.41
N LEU A 83 -5.22 -3.66 -1.91
CA LEU A 83 -4.87 -2.44 -1.20
C LEU A 83 -5.99 -2.07 -0.24
N GLU A 84 -5.73 -2.14 1.07
CA GLU A 84 -6.74 -1.98 2.09
C GLU A 84 -6.84 -0.57 2.65
N ALA A 85 -5.70 0.06 2.92
CA ALA A 85 -5.67 1.37 3.55
C ALA A 85 -4.36 2.09 3.24
N VAL A 86 -4.37 3.40 3.40
CA VAL A 86 -3.18 4.24 3.32
C VAL A 86 -3.36 5.42 4.28
N GLY A 87 -2.28 5.80 4.94
CA GLY A 87 -2.29 6.90 5.89
C GLY A 87 -0.95 7.02 6.57
N SER A 88 -0.87 7.91 7.56
CA SER A 88 0.32 8.00 8.39
C SER A 88 0.42 6.77 9.28
N HIS A 89 1.61 6.54 9.85
CA HIS A 89 1.81 5.41 10.76
C HIS A 89 0.72 5.35 11.85
N ASP A 90 0.41 6.50 12.46
CA ASP A 90 -0.57 6.53 13.54
C ASP A 90 -2.00 6.31 13.04
N GLU A 91 -2.30 6.69 11.82
CA GLU A 91 -3.65 6.54 11.26
C GLU A 91 -3.98 5.09 10.90
N VAL A 92 -3.00 4.31 10.44
CA VAL A 92 -3.24 2.95 9.96
C VAL A 92 -2.94 1.87 11.00
N TYR A 93 -2.16 2.18 12.01
CA TYR A 93 -1.87 1.27 13.11
C TYR A 93 -2.59 1.72 14.37
#